data_75bc71a298b93c049f4f32b1e2576255
#
_entry.id   75bc71a298b93c049f4f32b1e2576255
#
_cell.length_a   1.000
_cell.length_b   1.000
_cell.length_c   1.000
_cell.angle_alpha   90.00
_cell.angle_beta   90.00
_cell.angle_gamma   90.00
#
_symmetry.space_group_name_H-M   'P 1'
#
loop_
_entity.id
_entity.type
_entity.pdbx_description
1 polymer ?
#
loop_
_entity_poly.entity_id
_entity_poly.type
_entity_poly.pdbx_seq_one_letter_code
_entity_poly.pdbx_strand_id
1 'polypeptide(L)'
;MSTFSLSTLIALSSVASAWPHFGPPGPPLHSGTPPPPPPAGSNQSSWGLKKFTSLVAFGDSYTDDSRLSYFGSHNGSAPPVGWVNPANYHSADGGRPWPQYVAQYSGAHIYNYAVSGAVCSNNITPRTFSSINADFPDVDGYEVPAYLADSKCVYPNGTKALDIPVDSTVYSIWIGTNDLGNYAFIDDSQVAGKVIPDYIDCVYQQFSRLYNSGARYFVLQDVAPLQLTPQYGLPSKGGLNATQYWPEKPANITEVWGRMLETVTTVNDVYKYRTPYEVLLAKEFPGAHFALMDMYGLMTDMYNNPSEYLNGTNPTVTGYVNHCTTNGTDCVAASNPDSYMWYDPLHPSEQTDRNIARAFIDVVNGNSKWATYYSA
;
A
#
# COMPACT_ATOMS: atom_id res chain seq x y z
N MET A 1 10.74 40.71 -67.81
CA MET A 1 11.05 39.34 -67.40
C MET A 1 10.43 39.11 -66.04
N SER A 2 9.36 38.36 -66.03
CA SER A 2 8.43 38.22 -64.89
C SER A 2 8.95 37.16 -63.90
N THR A 3 9.01 37.53 -62.63
CA THR A 3 9.21 36.60 -61.55
C THR A 3 7.87 36.29 -60.90
N PHE A 4 7.40 35.04 -61.03
CA PHE A 4 6.26 34.53 -60.29
C PHE A 4 6.72 34.08 -58.90
N SER A 5 6.07 34.66 -57.85
CA SER A 5 6.17 34.22 -56.50
C SER A 5 4.99 33.31 -56.18
N LEU A 6 5.29 32.05 -55.80
CA LEU A 6 4.30 31.06 -55.43
C LEU A 6 4.21 31.07 -53.90
N SER A 7 3.11 31.65 -53.38
CA SER A 7 2.81 31.58 -51.92
C SER A 7 2.00 30.35 -51.64
N THR A 8 2.59 29.40 -50.91
CA THR A 8 1.94 28.19 -50.45
C THR A 8 1.20 28.48 -49.14
N LEU A 9 -0.12 28.53 -49.16
CA LEU A 9 -0.96 28.56 -47.98
C LEU A 9 -0.97 27.14 -47.35
N ILE A 10 -0.45 27.04 -46.13
CA ILE A 10 -0.62 25.87 -45.30
C ILE A 10 -1.90 26.08 -44.50
N ALA A 11 -2.93 25.32 -44.80
CA ALA A 11 -4.16 25.28 -43.99
C ALA A 11 -3.90 24.38 -42.77
N LEU A 12 -3.84 24.98 -41.59
CA LEU A 12 -3.90 24.26 -40.31
C LEU A 12 -5.35 23.78 -40.09
N SER A 13 -5.61 22.49 -40.27
CA SER A 13 -6.84 21.88 -39.82
C SER A 13 -6.72 21.63 -38.30
N SER A 14 -7.44 22.44 -37.52
CA SER A 14 -7.64 22.16 -36.08
C SER A 14 -8.53 20.92 -35.94
N VAL A 15 -7.96 19.82 -35.49
CA VAL A 15 -8.73 18.65 -35.04
C VAL A 15 -9.25 18.99 -33.65
N ALA A 16 -10.52 19.36 -33.57
CA ALA A 16 -11.21 19.48 -32.30
C ALA A 16 -11.43 18.06 -31.74
N SER A 17 -10.73 17.71 -30.69
CA SER A 17 -10.98 16.51 -29.91
C SER A 17 -12.34 16.66 -29.22
N ALA A 18 -13.36 15.97 -29.72
CA ALA A 18 -14.64 15.87 -29.06
C ALA A 18 -14.51 14.92 -27.86
N TRP A 19 -14.45 15.49 -26.67
CA TRP A 19 -14.64 14.73 -25.43
C TRP A 19 -16.11 14.31 -25.33
N PRO A 20 -16.43 13.09 -24.88
CA PRO A 20 -17.82 12.72 -24.66
C PRO A 20 -18.41 13.60 -23.56
N HIS A 21 -19.45 14.36 -23.90
CA HIS A 21 -20.28 15.03 -22.92
C HIS A 21 -21.01 13.99 -22.09
N PHE A 22 -20.63 13.83 -20.82
CA PHE A 22 -21.47 13.15 -19.86
C PHE A 22 -22.73 13.99 -19.65
N GLY A 23 -23.88 13.38 -19.88
CA GLY A 23 -25.18 13.97 -19.58
C GLY A 23 -25.33 14.31 -18.08
N PRO A 24 -26.38 15.03 -17.69
CA PRO A 24 -26.63 15.36 -16.29
C PRO A 24 -26.66 14.06 -15.45
N PRO A 25 -26.21 14.08 -14.18
CA PRO A 25 -26.19 12.91 -13.32
C PRO A 25 -27.58 12.27 -13.29
N GLY A 26 -27.61 10.98 -13.59
CA GLY A 26 -28.82 10.16 -13.48
C GLY A 26 -29.36 10.18 -12.04
N PRO A 27 -30.62 9.78 -11.83
CA PRO A 27 -31.20 9.71 -10.50
C PRO A 27 -30.29 8.88 -9.57
N PRO A 28 -30.24 9.20 -8.26
CA PRO A 28 -29.39 8.50 -7.34
C PRO A 28 -29.62 6.99 -7.45
N LEU A 29 -28.56 6.26 -7.69
CA LEU A 29 -28.57 4.80 -7.65
C LEU A 29 -29.23 4.41 -6.32
N HIS A 30 -30.21 3.51 -6.39
CA HIS A 30 -30.91 2.97 -5.25
C HIS A 30 -29.91 2.68 -4.13
N SER A 31 -30.25 3.10 -2.91
CA SER A 31 -29.68 2.62 -1.66
C SER A 31 -30.03 1.14 -1.51
N GLY A 32 -29.42 0.30 -2.34
CA GLY A 32 -29.38 -1.12 -2.11
C GLY A 32 -28.58 -1.32 -0.83
N THR A 33 -29.19 -1.89 0.20
CA THR A 33 -28.44 -2.50 1.28
C THR A 33 -27.29 -3.28 0.65
N PRO A 34 -26.04 -3.09 1.13
CA PRO A 34 -24.92 -3.91 0.63
C PRO A 34 -25.36 -5.37 0.68
N PRO A 35 -25.03 -6.20 -0.31
CA PRO A 35 -25.33 -7.62 -0.24
C PRO A 35 -24.83 -8.11 1.12
N PRO A 36 -25.58 -8.99 1.80
CA PRO A 36 -25.12 -9.56 3.06
C PRO A 36 -23.72 -10.12 2.80
N PRO A 37 -22.79 -9.95 3.75
CA PRO A 37 -21.49 -10.57 3.64
C PRO A 37 -21.73 -12.05 3.28
N PRO A 38 -20.90 -12.65 2.40
CA PRO A 38 -21.01 -14.08 2.14
C PRO A 38 -21.08 -14.77 3.50
N PRO A 39 -21.95 -15.78 3.67
CA PRO A 39 -22.11 -16.44 4.95
C PRO A 39 -20.71 -16.76 5.46
N ALA A 40 -20.39 -16.31 6.66
CA ALA A 40 -19.15 -16.61 7.32
C ALA A 40 -19.04 -18.14 7.32
N GLY A 41 -18.41 -18.66 6.27
CA GLY A 41 -17.99 -20.06 6.22
C GLY A 41 -17.05 -20.18 7.37
N SER A 42 -17.50 -20.81 8.44
CA SER A 42 -16.77 -21.11 9.66
C SER A 42 -15.62 -22.07 9.34
N ASN A 43 -14.62 -21.64 8.59
CA ASN A 43 -13.40 -22.38 8.34
C ASN A 43 -12.23 -21.71 9.08
N GLN A 44 -12.39 -21.47 10.39
CA GLN A 44 -11.27 -21.27 11.32
C GLN A 44 -10.21 -22.40 11.21
N SER A 45 -10.57 -23.57 10.68
CA SER A 45 -9.68 -24.70 10.48
C SER A 45 -8.68 -24.52 9.32
N SER A 46 -8.85 -23.56 8.43
CA SER A 46 -8.02 -23.45 7.23
C SER A 46 -6.71 -22.70 7.45
N TRP A 47 -6.63 -21.72 8.37
CA TRP A 47 -5.41 -20.94 8.60
C TRP A 47 -4.28 -21.77 9.23
N GLY A 48 -4.57 -22.59 10.24
CA GLY A 48 -3.69 -23.63 10.79
C GLY A 48 -2.40 -23.17 11.49
N LEU A 49 -2.09 -21.88 11.56
CA LEU A 49 -0.91 -21.36 12.25
C LEU A 49 -1.04 -21.59 13.75
N LYS A 50 -0.17 -22.41 14.32
CA LYS A 50 -0.24 -22.78 15.76
C LYS A 50 0.50 -21.79 16.66
N LYS A 51 1.50 -21.10 16.11
CA LYS A 51 2.32 -20.13 16.83
C LYS A 51 2.81 -19.09 15.84
N PHE A 52 2.78 -17.85 16.25
CA PHE A 52 3.33 -16.75 15.50
C PHE A 52 4.64 -16.27 16.15
N THR A 53 5.77 -16.43 15.48
CA THR A 53 7.09 -16.07 16.02
C THR A 53 7.83 -15.06 15.17
N SER A 54 7.53 -14.98 13.88
CA SER A 54 8.25 -14.12 12.97
C SER A 54 7.32 -13.54 11.90
N LEU A 55 7.49 -12.28 11.57
CA LEU A 55 6.87 -11.58 10.46
C LEU A 55 7.94 -11.13 9.47
N VAL A 56 7.76 -11.48 8.20
CA VAL A 56 8.51 -10.90 7.09
C VAL A 56 7.54 -9.99 6.34
N ALA A 57 7.81 -8.68 6.37
CA ALA A 57 6.93 -7.66 5.81
C ALA A 57 7.55 -7.00 4.58
N PHE A 58 6.70 -6.79 3.55
CA PHE A 58 7.02 -6.10 2.31
C PHE A 58 5.97 -5.02 2.06
N GLY A 59 6.36 -3.93 1.39
CA GLY A 59 5.42 -2.87 1.09
C GLY A 59 6.08 -1.50 0.92
N ASP A 60 5.29 -0.48 1.16
CA ASP A 60 5.70 0.90 0.99
C ASP A 60 5.86 1.66 2.33
N SER A 61 5.66 2.99 2.29
CA SER A 61 5.80 3.88 3.46
C SER A 61 4.87 3.55 4.62
N TYR A 62 3.75 2.87 4.38
CA TYR A 62 2.84 2.41 5.44
C TYR A 62 3.45 1.28 6.29
N THR A 63 4.55 0.70 5.84
CA THR A 63 5.19 -0.46 6.47
C THR A 63 6.68 -0.20 6.79
N ASP A 64 7.37 0.63 5.99
CA ASP A 64 8.82 0.91 6.12
C ASP A 64 9.15 1.53 7.48
N ASP A 65 10.19 1.02 8.11
CA ASP A 65 10.70 1.57 9.37
C ASP A 65 12.14 2.11 9.29
N SER A 66 12.87 1.90 8.18
CA SER A 66 14.25 2.41 8.07
C SER A 66 14.96 2.17 6.73
N ARG A 67 14.40 1.34 5.84
CA ARG A 67 15.14 0.94 4.62
C ARG A 67 15.36 2.09 3.66
N LEU A 68 14.36 2.96 3.42
CA LEU A 68 14.57 4.13 2.58
C LEU A 68 15.65 5.05 3.17
N SER A 69 15.67 5.24 4.49
CA SER A 69 16.69 6.05 5.17
C SER A 69 18.10 5.47 4.98
N TYR A 70 18.22 4.15 4.92
CA TYR A 70 19.50 3.51 4.62
C TYR A 70 19.97 3.87 3.21
N PHE A 71 19.13 3.72 2.20
CA PHE A 71 19.46 4.11 0.80
C PHE A 71 19.85 5.59 0.71
N GLY A 72 19.08 6.48 1.33
CA GLY A 72 19.35 7.91 1.35
C GLY A 72 20.71 8.27 1.98
N SER A 73 21.07 7.61 3.07
CA SER A 73 22.35 7.87 3.80
C SER A 73 23.56 7.17 3.16
N HIS A 74 23.36 6.23 2.25
CA HIS A 74 24.41 5.44 1.59
C HIS A 74 24.45 5.66 0.07
N ASN A 75 24.05 6.85 -0.40
CA ASN A 75 24.07 7.24 -1.82
C ASN A 75 23.40 6.21 -2.75
N GLY A 76 22.25 5.67 -2.34
CA GLY A 76 21.49 4.68 -3.09
C GLY A 76 22.00 3.24 -3.00
N SER A 77 23.03 2.99 -2.21
CA SER A 77 23.50 1.62 -2.00
C SER A 77 22.55 0.84 -1.11
N ALA A 78 22.22 -0.39 -1.52
CA ALA A 78 21.39 -1.28 -0.72
C ALA A 78 22.09 -1.72 0.57
N PRO A 79 21.34 -2.02 1.64
CA PRO A 79 21.89 -2.73 2.80
C PRO A 79 22.61 -4.01 2.38
N PRO A 80 23.74 -4.34 3.03
CA PRO A 80 24.45 -5.58 2.74
C PRO A 80 23.60 -6.82 3.13
N VAL A 81 23.85 -7.93 2.46
CA VAL A 81 23.18 -9.20 2.79
C VAL A 81 23.39 -9.57 4.26
N GLY A 82 22.30 -9.92 4.93
CA GLY A 82 22.27 -10.20 6.35
C GLY A 82 22.06 -8.97 7.24
N TRP A 83 21.86 -7.79 6.65
CA TRP A 83 21.51 -6.62 7.45
C TRP A 83 20.07 -6.71 7.98
N VAL A 84 19.90 -6.62 9.27
CA VAL A 84 18.60 -6.56 9.94
C VAL A 84 18.33 -5.12 10.35
N ASN A 85 17.13 -4.63 10.07
CA ASN A 85 16.73 -3.28 10.44
C ASN A 85 16.89 -3.08 11.95
N PRO A 86 17.57 -2.02 12.40
CA PRO A 86 17.49 -1.63 13.80
C PRO A 86 16.04 -1.19 14.09
N ALA A 87 15.57 -1.42 15.31
CA ALA A 87 14.28 -0.91 15.73
C ALA A 87 14.23 0.60 15.52
N ASN A 88 13.26 1.07 14.74
CA ASN A 88 13.06 2.48 14.47
C ASN A 88 11.68 2.92 14.96
N TYR A 89 11.63 4.12 15.52
CA TYR A 89 10.43 4.70 16.09
C TYR A 89 9.97 5.96 15.35
N HIS A 90 10.52 6.18 14.16
CA HIS A 90 10.25 7.32 13.29
C HIS A 90 10.13 6.83 11.85
N SER A 91 8.90 6.55 11.44
CA SER A 91 8.55 6.21 10.07
C SER A 91 7.90 7.39 9.34
N ALA A 92 7.40 7.16 8.14
CA ALA A 92 6.57 8.12 7.42
C ALA A 92 5.28 8.49 8.17
N ASP A 93 4.84 7.65 9.10
CA ASP A 93 3.65 7.80 9.95
C ASP A 93 3.90 8.65 11.20
N GLY A 94 5.08 9.24 11.29
CA GLY A 94 5.49 10.14 12.37
C GLY A 94 5.84 9.48 13.70
N GLY A 95 5.76 8.16 13.75
CA GLY A 95 6.04 7.35 14.93
C GLY A 95 6.45 5.93 14.54
N ARG A 96 6.01 4.94 15.31
CA ARG A 96 6.24 3.52 15.01
C ARG A 96 5.24 3.06 13.95
N PRO A 97 5.68 2.40 12.87
CA PRO A 97 4.76 1.78 11.93
C PRO A 97 4.17 0.48 12.54
N TRP A 98 3.07 0.01 11.96
CA TRP A 98 2.33 -1.14 12.47
C TRP A 98 3.16 -2.41 12.73
N PRO A 99 4.22 -2.77 11.95
CA PRO A 99 5.00 -3.97 12.26
C PRO A 99 5.74 -3.88 13.60
N GLN A 100 6.18 -2.69 14.00
CA GLN A 100 6.84 -2.49 15.29
C GLN A 100 5.85 -2.67 16.45
N TYR A 101 4.57 -2.33 16.26
CA TYR A 101 3.51 -2.62 17.23
C TYR A 101 3.14 -4.10 17.24
N VAL A 102 3.19 -4.80 16.09
CA VAL A 102 3.06 -6.26 16.06
C VAL A 102 4.15 -6.91 16.91
N ALA A 103 5.42 -6.48 16.78
CA ALA A 103 6.51 -6.96 17.64
C ALA A 103 6.22 -6.70 19.12
N GLN A 104 5.80 -5.49 19.46
CA GLN A 104 5.52 -5.10 20.84
C GLN A 104 4.39 -5.91 21.48
N TYR A 105 3.31 -6.20 20.73
CA TYR A 105 2.13 -6.85 21.27
C TYR A 105 2.21 -8.38 21.25
N SER A 106 2.93 -8.98 20.29
CA SER A 106 3.02 -10.42 20.13
C SER A 106 4.35 -11.03 20.58
N GLY A 107 5.42 -10.23 20.67
CA GLY A 107 6.78 -10.71 20.87
C GLY A 107 7.41 -11.36 19.63
N ALA A 108 6.80 -11.26 18.46
CA ALA A 108 7.35 -11.79 17.22
C ALA A 108 8.56 -10.99 16.74
N HIS A 109 9.50 -11.65 16.08
CA HIS A 109 10.58 -11.00 15.35
C HIS A 109 10.07 -10.40 14.06
N ILE A 110 10.46 -9.16 13.76
CA ILE A 110 10.07 -8.45 12.54
C ILE A 110 11.27 -8.35 11.60
N TYR A 111 11.10 -8.83 10.39
CA TYR A 111 12.03 -8.67 9.28
C TYR A 111 11.34 -7.80 8.22
N ASN A 112 11.56 -6.49 8.32
CA ASN A 112 10.89 -5.51 7.49
C ASN A 112 11.73 -5.19 6.24
N TYR A 113 11.21 -5.52 5.06
CA TYR A 113 11.84 -5.24 3.77
C TYR A 113 11.20 -4.07 3.04
N ALA A 114 10.08 -3.56 3.54
CA ALA A 114 9.36 -2.44 2.95
C ALA A 114 10.23 -1.20 2.77
N VAL A 115 9.99 -0.46 1.70
CA VAL A 115 10.69 0.79 1.38
C VAL A 115 9.69 1.90 1.12
N SER A 116 9.78 3.01 1.85
CA SER A 116 8.93 4.19 1.61
C SER A 116 9.05 4.64 0.16
N GLY A 117 7.92 4.88 -0.50
CA GLY A 117 7.87 5.24 -1.92
C GLY A 117 7.86 4.05 -2.89
N ALA A 118 8.03 2.81 -2.40
CA ALA A 118 8.01 1.62 -3.24
C ALA A 118 6.68 1.46 -3.98
N VAL A 119 6.79 0.91 -5.18
CA VAL A 119 5.73 0.33 -5.99
C VAL A 119 5.94 -1.18 -6.10
N CYS A 120 4.98 -1.93 -6.64
CA CYS A 120 5.21 -3.35 -6.86
C CYS A 120 6.37 -3.57 -7.86
N SER A 121 6.39 -2.84 -8.98
CA SER A 121 7.51 -2.87 -9.93
C SER A 121 7.67 -1.55 -10.68
N ASN A 122 8.89 -1.00 -10.71
CA ASN A 122 9.25 0.16 -11.53
C ASN A 122 9.13 -0.11 -13.05
N ASN A 123 9.01 -1.36 -13.47
CA ASN A 123 8.67 -1.70 -14.85
C ASN A 123 7.19 -1.43 -15.20
N ILE A 124 6.37 -1.09 -14.21
CA ILE A 124 4.93 -0.79 -14.34
C ILE A 124 4.68 0.67 -14.03
N THR A 125 5.06 1.11 -12.84
CA THR A 125 4.84 2.46 -12.30
C THR A 125 6.15 3.02 -11.74
N PRO A 126 7.11 3.45 -12.61
CA PRO A 126 8.42 3.93 -12.16
C PRO A 126 8.29 5.20 -11.31
N ARG A 127 9.03 5.25 -10.20
CA ARG A 127 9.06 6.41 -9.31
C ARG A 127 10.50 6.78 -8.98
N THR A 128 10.87 8.04 -9.25
CA THR A 128 12.22 8.53 -8.99
C THR A 128 12.38 9.02 -7.56
N PHE A 129 13.39 8.52 -6.88
CA PHE A 129 13.90 9.04 -5.61
C PHE A 129 15.02 10.05 -5.89
N SER A 130 14.66 11.32 -5.91
CA SER A 130 15.57 12.41 -6.32
C SER A 130 16.83 12.50 -5.47
N SER A 131 16.77 12.13 -4.20
CA SER A 131 17.93 12.19 -3.28
C SER A 131 19.09 11.29 -3.70
N ILE A 132 18.82 10.22 -4.46
CA ILE A 132 19.84 9.29 -4.96
C ILE A 132 19.92 9.28 -6.50
N ASN A 133 19.08 10.10 -7.15
CA ASN A 133 18.96 10.17 -8.62
C ASN A 133 18.76 8.78 -9.27
N ALA A 134 17.90 7.96 -8.66
CA ALA A 134 17.51 6.63 -9.13
C ALA A 134 16.04 6.38 -8.76
N ASP A 135 15.46 5.28 -9.24
CA ASP A 135 14.13 4.89 -8.83
C ASP A 135 14.12 4.45 -7.35
N PHE A 136 12.95 4.60 -6.69
CA PHE A 136 12.76 3.98 -5.38
C PHE A 136 12.96 2.47 -5.51
N PRO A 137 13.65 1.83 -4.55
CA PRO A 137 13.67 0.38 -4.50
C PRO A 137 12.24 -0.17 -4.42
N ASP A 138 11.88 -1.10 -5.31
CA ASP A 138 10.55 -1.67 -5.43
C ASP A 138 10.47 -3.10 -4.89
N VAL A 139 9.25 -3.63 -4.77
CA VAL A 139 9.04 -4.97 -4.21
C VAL A 139 9.67 -6.05 -5.09
N ASP A 140 9.51 -5.95 -6.42
CA ASP A 140 9.98 -6.93 -7.40
C ASP A 140 11.50 -6.93 -7.55
N GLY A 141 12.10 -5.76 -7.71
CA GLY A 141 13.53 -5.60 -8.00
C GLY A 141 14.43 -5.60 -6.77
N TYR A 142 13.90 -5.22 -5.60
CA TYR A 142 14.71 -5.08 -4.39
C TYR A 142 14.18 -5.85 -3.18
N GLU A 143 12.96 -5.62 -2.70
CA GLU A 143 12.54 -6.10 -1.38
C GLU A 143 12.54 -7.62 -1.29
N VAL A 144 11.85 -8.30 -2.24
CA VAL A 144 11.81 -9.76 -2.29
C VAL A 144 13.18 -10.35 -2.63
N PRO A 145 13.96 -9.83 -3.61
CA PRO A 145 15.36 -10.26 -3.80
C PRO A 145 16.24 -10.13 -2.56
N ALA A 146 16.16 -9.03 -1.80
CA ALA A 146 16.93 -8.84 -0.57
C ALA A 146 16.56 -9.89 0.48
N TYR A 147 15.27 -10.12 0.71
CA TYR A 147 14.81 -11.20 1.59
C TYR A 147 15.36 -12.57 1.14
N LEU A 148 15.27 -12.90 -0.15
CA LEU A 148 15.75 -14.18 -0.69
C LEU A 148 17.26 -14.37 -0.51
N ALA A 149 18.04 -13.29 -0.52
CA ALA A 149 19.46 -13.32 -0.23
C ALA A 149 19.71 -13.51 1.29
N ASP A 150 19.02 -12.72 2.11
CA ASP A 150 19.17 -12.76 3.58
C ASP A 150 18.71 -14.09 4.17
N SER A 151 17.66 -14.72 3.61
CA SER A 151 17.16 -16.03 4.06
C SER A 151 18.19 -17.16 3.93
N LYS A 152 19.19 -16.98 3.07
CA LYS A 152 20.31 -17.92 2.85
C LYS A 152 21.57 -17.51 3.60
N CYS A 153 21.58 -16.32 4.20
CA CYS A 153 22.77 -15.78 4.87
C CYS A 153 23.02 -16.48 6.19
N VAL A 154 24.25 -16.98 6.34
CA VAL A 154 24.78 -17.55 7.58
C VAL A 154 26.03 -16.76 7.94
N TYR A 155 26.06 -16.19 9.14
CA TYR A 155 27.21 -15.47 9.62
C TYR A 155 28.41 -16.41 9.89
N PRO A 156 29.65 -15.90 9.99
CA PRO A 156 30.84 -16.71 10.24
C PRO A 156 30.80 -17.55 11.52
N ASN A 157 29.98 -17.15 12.49
CA ASN A 157 29.74 -17.89 13.73
C ASN A 157 28.71 -19.05 13.59
N GLY A 158 28.20 -19.29 12.37
CA GLY A 158 27.19 -20.31 12.09
C GLY A 158 25.74 -19.90 12.37
N THR A 159 25.49 -18.68 12.83
CA THR A 159 24.12 -18.17 13.07
C THR A 159 23.48 -17.73 11.77
N LYS A 160 22.22 -18.10 11.53
CA LYS A 160 21.43 -17.59 10.40
C LYS A 160 21.07 -16.12 10.62
N ALA A 161 21.06 -15.34 9.55
CA ALA A 161 20.62 -13.92 9.60
C ALA A 161 19.14 -13.81 9.96
N LEU A 162 18.31 -14.73 9.48
CA LEU A 162 16.86 -14.72 9.75
C LEU A 162 16.46 -16.01 10.51
N ASP A 163 15.71 -15.83 11.59
CA ASP A 163 15.02 -16.94 12.29
C ASP A 163 13.57 -17.01 11.80
N ILE A 164 13.34 -17.82 10.77
CA ILE A 164 12.08 -17.92 10.02
C ILE A 164 11.60 -19.38 9.92
N PRO A 165 11.19 -20.03 11.04
CA PRO A 165 10.64 -21.38 11.00
C PRO A 165 9.37 -21.41 10.14
N VAL A 166 9.24 -22.40 9.27
CA VAL A 166 8.19 -22.49 8.24
C VAL A 166 6.77 -22.50 8.85
N ASP A 167 6.61 -23.11 10.01
CA ASP A 167 5.32 -23.33 10.69
C ASP A 167 4.90 -22.19 11.63
N SER A 168 5.72 -21.16 11.76
CA SER A 168 5.48 -20.04 12.69
C SER A 168 5.88 -18.67 12.14
N THR A 169 6.26 -18.59 10.86
CA THR A 169 6.59 -17.36 10.15
C THR A 169 5.46 -16.98 9.21
N VAL A 170 5.05 -15.72 9.27
CA VAL A 170 4.05 -15.10 8.38
C VAL A 170 4.74 -14.12 7.43
N TYR A 171 4.34 -14.15 6.17
CA TYR A 171 4.82 -13.26 5.11
C TYR A 171 3.69 -12.33 4.69
N SER A 172 3.90 -11.04 4.81
CA SER A 172 2.89 -10.02 4.53
C SER A 172 3.33 -9.11 3.39
N ILE A 173 2.42 -8.84 2.45
CA ILE A 173 2.60 -7.82 1.42
C ILE A 173 1.46 -6.80 1.54
N TRP A 174 1.81 -5.53 1.74
CA TRP A 174 0.91 -4.40 1.70
C TRP A 174 1.49 -3.33 0.78
N ILE A 175 1.05 -3.32 -0.47
CA ILE A 175 1.56 -2.47 -1.53
C ILE A 175 0.40 -1.96 -2.40
N GLY A 176 0.57 -0.81 -3.04
CA GLY A 176 -0.42 -0.25 -3.95
C GLY A 176 -0.68 1.23 -3.75
N THR A 177 -0.31 1.81 -2.60
CA THR A 177 -0.47 3.23 -2.33
C THR A 177 0.19 4.08 -3.42
N ASN A 178 1.39 3.72 -3.81
CA ASN A 178 2.17 4.43 -4.82
C ASN A 178 1.82 3.98 -6.24
N ASP A 179 1.54 2.69 -6.46
CA ASP A 179 1.14 2.18 -7.79
C ASP A 179 -0.16 2.84 -8.27
N LEU A 180 -1.14 2.99 -7.38
CA LEU A 180 -2.43 3.59 -7.72
C LEU A 180 -2.43 5.12 -7.57
N GLY A 181 -1.41 5.67 -6.92
CA GLY A 181 -1.29 7.08 -6.55
C GLY A 181 -0.84 7.99 -7.68
N ASN A 182 -0.51 9.25 -7.29
CA ASN A 182 0.05 10.27 -8.19
C ASN A 182 1.39 9.83 -8.79
N TYR A 183 1.64 10.26 -10.02
CA TYR A 183 2.76 9.85 -10.88
C TYR A 183 2.73 8.36 -11.25
N ALA A 184 1.55 7.74 -11.18
CA ALA A 184 1.31 6.35 -11.51
C ALA A 184 -0.08 6.18 -12.17
N PHE A 185 -0.93 5.23 -11.72
CA PHE A 185 -2.20 4.96 -12.41
C PHE A 185 -3.24 6.07 -12.28
N ILE A 186 -3.26 6.88 -11.20
CA ILE A 186 -4.28 7.91 -11.01
C ILE A 186 -4.23 9.02 -12.08
N ASP A 187 -3.05 9.32 -12.60
CA ASP A 187 -2.80 10.37 -13.58
C ASP A 187 -2.23 9.85 -14.91
N ASP A 188 -2.37 8.55 -15.15
CA ASP A 188 -1.97 7.86 -16.38
C ASP A 188 -0.44 7.95 -16.66
N SER A 189 0.38 8.03 -15.61
CA SER A 189 1.85 8.15 -15.69
C SER A 189 2.59 6.81 -15.69
N GLN A 190 1.89 5.68 -15.66
CA GLN A 190 2.48 4.35 -15.76
C GLN A 190 3.19 4.13 -17.10
N VAL A 191 4.07 3.13 -17.17
CA VAL A 191 4.72 2.74 -18.42
C VAL A 191 3.70 2.45 -19.51
N ALA A 192 3.93 2.96 -20.70
CA ALA A 192 3.00 2.82 -21.83
C ALA A 192 2.62 1.35 -22.10
N GLY A 193 1.32 1.08 -22.15
CA GLY A 193 0.75 -0.26 -22.33
C GLY A 193 0.61 -1.06 -21.03
N LYS A 194 1.06 -0.55 -19.89
CA LYS A 194 0.83 -1.16 -18.59
C LYS A 194 -0.54 -0.79 -18.04
N VAL A 195 -1.16 -1.74 -17.37
CA VAL A 195 -2.52 -1.63 -16.84
C VAL A 195 -2.58 -2.21 -15.42
N ILE A 196 -3.66 -1.95 -14.70
CA ILE A 196 -3.86 -2.45 -13.32
C ILE A 196 -3.68 -3.97 -13.19
N PRO A 197 -4.13 -4.82 -14.14
CA PRO A 197 -3.81 -6.25 -14.10
C PRO A 197 -2.30 -6.56 -14.01
N ASP A 198 -1.42 -5.80 -14.70
CA ASP A 198 0.04 -6.01 -14.58
C ASP A 198 0.54 -5.78 -13.14
N TYR A 199 0.01 -4.75 -12.46
CA TYR A 199 0.30 -4.51 -11.05
C TYR A 199 -0.18 -5.67 -10.15
N ILE A 200 -1.40 -6.15 -10.36
CA ILE A 200 -1.94 -7.27 -9.60
C ILE A 200 -1.12 -8.54 -9.87
N ASP A 201 -0.74 -8.80 -11.11
CA ASP A 201 0.14 -9.93 -11.50
C ASP A 201 1.50 -9.83 -10.80
N CYS A 202 2.07 -8.62 -10.71
CA CYS A 202 3.30 -8.40 -9.97
C CYS A 202 3.17 -8.86 -8.51
N VAL A 203 2.09 -8.49 -7.81
CA VAL A 203 1.87 -8.88 -6.41
C VAL A 203 1.80 -10.41 -6.24
N TYR A 204 1.03 -11.11 -7.07
CA TYR A 204 0.94 -12.58 -7.00
C TYR A 204 2.26 -13.25 -7.39
N GLN A 205 3.03 -12.67 -8.31
CA GLN A 205 4.38 -13.15 -8.64
C GLN A 205 5.30 -13.09 -7.41
N GLN A 206 5.20 -12.05 -6.58
CA GLN A 206 6.00 -12.00 -5.35
C GLN A 206 5.59 -13.10 -4.36
N PHE A 207 4.31 -13.38 -4.19
CA PHE A 207 3.89 -14.54 -3.38
C PHE A 207 4.43 -15.86 -3.95
N SER A 208 4.46 -16.04 -5.26
CA SER A 208 5.05 -17.23 -5.89
C SER A 208 6.55 -17.36 -5.59
N ARG A 209 7.31 -16.25 -5.61
CA ARG A 209 8.75 -16.24 -5.25
C ARG A 209 8.96 -16.61 -3.79
N LEU A 210 8.15 -16.04 -2.89
CA LEU A 210 8.19 -16.34 -1.46
C LEU A 210 7.81 -17.81 -1.20
N TYR A 211 6.74 -18.33 -1.83
CA TYR A 211 6.34 -19.73 -1.74
C TYR A 211 7.46 -20.68 -2.19
N ASN A 212 8.10 -20.37 -3.31
CA ASN A 212 9.23 -21.15 -3.83
C ASN A 212 10.46 -21.10 -2.92
N SER A 213 10.59 -20.09 -2.06
CA SER A 213 11.64 -20.01 -1.04
C SER A 213 11.34 -20.86 0.22
N GLY A 214 10.13 -21.41 0.32
CA GLY A 214 9.69 -22.24 1.44
C GLY A 214 8.63 -21.61 2.34
N ALA A 215 8.21 -20.37 2.09
CA ALA A 215 7.13 -19.73 2.84
C ALA A 215 5.79 -20.46 2.68
N ARG A 216 4.97 -20.49 3.74
CA ARG A 216 3.68 -21.19 3.73
C ARG A 216 2.51 -20.39 4.29
N TYR A 217 2.73 -19.35 5.07
CA TYR A 217 1.68 -18.51 5.66
C TYR A 217 1.78 -17.11 5.11
N PHE A 218 0.76 -16.69 4.38
CA PHE A 218 0.75 -15.42 3.65
C PHE A 218 -0.40 -14.54 4.09
N VAL A 219 -0.13 -13.25 4.29
CA VAL A 219 -1.15 -12.21 4.45
C VAL A 219 -1.03 -11.25 3.27
N LEU A 220 -2.03 -11.25 2.40
CA LEU A 220 -2.23 -10.17 1.44
C LEU A 220 -3.08 -9.10 2.12
N GLN A 221 -2.52 -7.95 2.38
CA GLN A 221 -3.26 -6.78 2.83
C GLN A 221 -3.77 -6.05 1.58
N ASP A 222 -5.07 -5.88 1.45
CA ASP A 222 -5.65 -5.17 0.32
C ASP A 222 -5.36 -3.66 0.40
N VAL A 223 -5.65 -2.91 -0.65
CA VAL A 223 -5.30 -1.49 -0.72
C VAL A 223 -6.18 -0.69 0.24
N ALA A 224 -5.55 0.15 1.05
CA ALA A 224 -6.22 1.08 1.95
C ALA A 224 -7.23 1.98 1.22
N PRO A 225 -8.24 2.54 1.89
CA PRO A 225 -9.22 3.44 1.28
C PRO A 225 -8.60 4.81 0.96
N LEU A 226 -7.72 4.87 -0.05
CA LEU A 226 -6.93 6.05 -0.39
C LEU A 226 -7.80 7.28 -0.69
N GLN A 227 -9.01 7.10 -1.22
CA GLN A 227 -9.98 8.17 -1.45
C GLN A 227 -10.47 8.85 -0.17
N LEU A 228 -10.16 8.30 1.02
CA LEU A 228 -10.47 8.90 2.33
C LEU A 228 -9.31 9.70 2.90
N THR A 229 -8.11 9.60 2.33
CA THR A 229 -6.95 10.39 2.76
C THR A 229 -7.12 11.87 2.43
N PRO A 230 -6.53 12.79 3.17
CA PRO A 230 -6.53 14.21 2.78
C PRO A 230 -5.93 14.47 1.39
N GLN A 231 -5.04 13.60 0.90
CA GLN A 231 -4.45 13.72 -0.43
C GLN A 231 -5.45 13.48 -1.55
N TYR A 232 -6.33 12.49 -1.43
CA TYR A 232 -7.24 12.09 -2.52
C TYR A 232 -8.72 12.36 -2.20
N GLY A 233 -9.02 12.79 -0.99
CA GLY A 233 -10.37 13.01 -0.49
C GLY A 233 -11.09 14.20 -1.14
N LEU A 234 -12.41 14.24 -0.99
CA LEU A 234 -13.22 15.41 -1.36
C LEU A 234 -12.90 16.60 -0.44
N PRO A 235 -12.94 17.86 -0.94
CA PRO A 235 -12.73 19.04 -0.11
C PRO A 235 -13.69 19.12 1.08
N SER A 236 -14.95 18.69 0.92
CA SER A 236 -15.95 18.60 2.00
C SER A 236 -15.63 17.56 3.06
N LYS A 237 -14.62 16.72 2.83
CA LYS A 237 -14.13 15.66 3.70
C LYS A 237 -12.65 15.82 4.06
N GLY A 238 -12.12 17.04 4.00
CA GLY A 238 -10.73 17.35 4.35
C GLY A 238 -9.72 17.18 3.21
N GLY A 239 -10.18 16.88 1.99
CA GLY A 239 -9.33 16.76 0.82
C GLY A 239 -8.65 18.07 0.44
N LEU A 240 -7.38 18.02 0.10
CA LEU A 240 -6.51 19.16 -0.18
C LEU A 240 -6.36 19.39 -1.68
N ASN A 241 -6.22 20.66 -2.06
CA ASN A 241 -5.99 21.05 -3.46
C ASN A 241 -4.56 20.76 -3.93
N ALA A 242 -3.59 20.76 -3.01
CA ALA A 242 -2.20 20.41 -3.22
C ALA A 242 -1.61 19.89 -1.93
N THR A 243 -0.60 19.03 -2.02
CA THR A 243 0.12 18.45 -0.88
C THR A 243 1.62 18.47 -1.17
N GLN A 244 2.44 18.19 -0.18
CA GLN A 244 3.88 18.00 -0.37
C GLN A 244 4.22 16.81 -1.29
N TYR A 245 3.29 15.86 -1.42
CA TYR A 245 3.45 14.68 -2.28
C TYR A 245 2.88 14.90 -3.68
N TRP A 246 2.01 15.90 -3.85
CA TRP A 246 1.40 16.25 -5.13
C TRP A 246 1.16 17.75 -5.23
N PRO A 247 2.22 18.57 -5.38
CA PRO A 247 2.11 20.05 -5.46
C PRO A 247 1.27 20.53 -6.63
N GLU A 248 1.36 19.87 -7.79
CA GLU A 248 0.65 20.18 -9.04
C GLU A 248 -0.60 19.31 -9.25
N LYS A 249 -1.26 18.90 -8.16
CA LYS A 249 -2.49 18.12 -8.21
C LYS A 249 -3.54 18.76 -9.12
N PRO A 250 -4.26 17.97 -9.96
CA PRO A 250 -5.30 18.48 -10.84
C PRO A 250 -6.40 19.24 -10.08
N ALA A 251 -6.87 20.34 -10.65
CA ALA A 251 -7.87 21.21 -10.02
C ALA A 251 -9.24 20.54 -9.81
N ASN A 252 -9.57 19.52 -10.62
CA ASN A 252 -10.80 18.76 -10.47
C ASN A 252 -10.65 17.66 -9.41
N ILE A 253 -10.71 18.06 -8.15
CA ILE A 253 -10.55 17.15 -7.00
C ILE A 253 -11.64 16.07 -6.96
N THR A 254 -12.85 16.38 -7.43
CA THR A 254 -13.93 15.37 -7.48
C THR A 254 -13.61 14.25 -8.46
N GLU A 255 -12.98 14.56 -9.58
CA GLU A 255 -12.52 13.55 -10.54
C GLU A 255 -11.38 12.71 -9.95
N VAL A 256 -10.39 13.35 -9.31
CA VAL A 256 -9.30 12.64 -8.61
C VAL A 256 -9.86 11.67 -7.57
N TRP A 257 -10.79 12.15 -6.74
CA TRP A 257 -11.46 11.31 -5.74
C TRP A 257 -12.21 10.13 -6.38
N GLY A 258 -12.99 10.40 -7.44
CA GLY A 258 -13.78 9.38 -8.12
C GLY A 258 -12.92 8.31 -8.77
N ARG A 259 -11.84 8.71 -9.47
CA ARG A 259 -10.86 7.78 -10.06
C ARG A 259 -10.17 6.95 -8.97
N MET A 260 -9.76 7.56 -7.86
CA MET A 260 -9.14 6.81 -6.76
C MET A 260 -10.09 5.81 -6.14
N LEU A 261 -11.34 6.19 -5.88
CA LEU A 261 -12.37 5.27 -5.37
C LEU A 261 -12.59 4.09 -6.32
N GLU A 262 -12.78 4.35 -7.61
CA GLU A 262 -12.99 3.31 -8.62
C GLU A 262 -11.79 2.36 -8.70
N THR A 263 -10.59 2.92 -8.74
CA THR A 263 -9.35 2.14 -8.88
C THR A 263 -9.12 1.25 -7.65
N VAL A 264 -9.20 1.81 -6.44
CA VAL A 264 -8.98 1.04 -5.20
C VAL A 264 -10.03 -0.06 -5.05
N THR A 265 -11.31 0.26 -5.25
CA THR A 265 -12.38 -0.74 -5.12
C THR A 265 -12.26 -1.84 -6.17
N THR A 266 -11.88 -1.51 -7.42
CA THR A 266 -11.65 -2.48 -8.47
C THR A 266 -10.49 -3.43 -8.13
N VAL A 267 -9.36 -2.90 -7.67
CA VAL A 267 -8.20 -3.72 -7.26
C VAL A 267 -8.58 -4.66 -6.13
N ASN A 268 -9.25 -4.15 -5.09
CA ASN A 268 -9.63 -4.96 -3.94
C ASN A 268 -10.68 -6.04 -4.29
N ASP A 269 -11.61 -5.74 -5.20
CA ASP A 269 -12.53 -6.76 -5.73
C ASP A 269 -11.76 -7.83 -6.53
N VAL A 270 -10.74 -7.45 -7.32
CA VAL A 270 -9.91 -8.45 -8.01
C VAL A 270 -9.17 -9.33 -6.99
N TYR A 271 -8.58 -8.78 -5.93
CA TYR A 271 -7.95 -9.57 -4.87
C TYR A 271 -8.92 -10.55 -4.21
N LYS A 272 -10.15 -10.10 -3.94
CA LYS A 272 -11.21 -10.92 -3.34
C LYS A 272 -11.59 -12.14 -4.18
N TYR A 273 -11.57 -12.03 -5.51
CA TYR A 273 -11.91 -13.14 -6.40
C TYR A 273 -10.70 -13.92 -6.88
N ARG A 274 -9.56 -13.27 -7.07
CA ARG A 274 -8.34 -13.91 -7.54
C ARG A 274 -7.67 -14.75 -6.46
N THR A 275 -7.63 -14.30 -5.20
CA THR A 275 -6.99 -15.07 -4.12
C THR A 275 -7.56 -16.49 -4.01
N PRO A 276 -8.90 -16.71 -3.88
CA PRO A 276 -9.45 -18.07 -3.88
C PRO A 276 -9.22 -18.83 -5.19
N TYR A 277 -9.20 -18.15 -6.34
CA TYR A 277 -8.89 -18.78 -7.61
C TYR A 277 -7.46 -19.36 -7.59
N GLU A 278 -6.44 -18.57 -7.27
CA GLU A 278 -5.03 -18.98 -7.25
C GLU A 278 -4.80 -20.11 -6.20
N VAL A 279 -5.39 -19.96 -5.02
CA VAL A 279 -5.13 -20.88 -3.89
C VAL A 279 -5.95 -22.16 -4.03
N LEU A 280 -7.25 -22.10 -4.32
CA LEU A 280 -8.15 -23.25 -4.24
C LEU A 280 -8.40 -23.92 -5.59
N LEU A 281 -8.43 -23.16 -6.69
CA LEU A 281 -8.79 -23.68 -8.01
C LEU A 281 -7.56 -23.95 -8.88
N ALA A 282 -6.72 -22.95 -9.11
CA ALA A 282 -5.47 -23.11 -9.87
C ALA A 282 -4.43 -23.91 -9.10
N LYS A 283 -4.51 -23.88 -7.75
CA LYS A 283 -3.61 -24.59 -6.84
C LYS A 283 -2.13 -24.22 -7.07
N GLU A 284 -1.88 -22.93 -7.24
CA GLU A 284 -0.52 -22.43 -7.45
C GLU A 284 0.37 -22.56 -6.20
N PHE A 285 -0.25 -22.76 -5.01
CA PHE A 285 0.44 -22.73 -3.71
C PHE A 285 0.11 -23.98 -2.86
N PRO A 286 0.37 -25.21 -3.31
CA PRO A 286 0.02 -26.44 -2.56
C PRO A 286 0.59 -26.44 -1.13
N GLY A 287 -0.27 -26.66 -0.13
CA GLY A 287 0.10 -26.68 1.28
C GLY A 287 0.40 -25.30 1.88
N ALA A 288 0.05 -24.22 1.19
CA ALA A 288 0.13 -22.88 1.75
C ALA A 288 -1.23 -22.42 2.30
N HIS A 289 -1.16 -21.41 3.15
CA HIS A 289 -2.29 -20.76 3.80
C HIS A 289 -2.25 -19.26 3.48
N PHE A 290 -3.37 -18.71 3.05
CA PHE A 290 -3.53 -17.29 2.74
C PHE A 290 -4.59 -16.67 3.62
N ALA A 291 -4.31 -15.48 4.14
CA ALA A 291 -5.29 -14.55 4.66
C ALA A 291 -5.34 -13.33 3.75
N LEU A 292 -6.49 -13.06 3.16
CA LEU A 292 -6.77 -11.77 2.53
C LEU A 292 -7.30 -10.85 3.61
N MET A 293 -6.49 -9.87 4.04
CA MET A 293 -6.84 -8.91 5.08
C MET A 293 -7.49 -7.69 4.45
N ASP A 294 -8.72 -7.40 4.87
CA ASP A 294 -9.54 -6.27 4.43
C ASP A 294 -9.09 -4.97 5.13
N MET A 295 -7.99 -4.38 4.63
CA MET A 295 -7.51 -3.08 5.11
C MET A 295 -8.45 -1.95 4.73
N TYR A 296 -9.08 -2.06 3.56
CA TYR A 296 -10.10 -1.11 3.11
C TYR A 296 -11.28 -1.04 4.09
N GLY A 297 -11.81 -2.19 4.47
CA GLY A 297 -12.90 -2.28 5.44
C GLY A 297 -12.49 -1.80 6.83
N LEU A 298 -11.34 -2.25 7.33
CA LEU A 298 -10.80 -1.85 8.64
C LEU A 298 -10.63 -0.32 8.74
N MET A 299 -9.94 0.28 7.76
CA MET A 299 -9.69 1.73 7.80
C MET A 299 -10.96 2.55 7.50
N THR A 300 -11.88 2.02 6.71
CA THR A 300 -13.21 2.64 6.51
C THR A 300 -14.04 2.61 7.80
N ASP A 301 -13.96 1.53 8.58
CA ASP A 301 -14.61 1.45 9.90
C ASP A 301 -14.02 2.46 10.89
N MET A 302 -12.68 2.61 10.91
CA MET A 302 -12.00 3.65 11.70
C MET A 302 -12.47 5.06 11.30
N TYR A 303 -12.60 5.30 10.00
CA TYR A 303 -13.06 6.59 9.47
C TYR A 303 -14.51 6.91 9.88
N ASN A 304 -15.38 5.92 9.88
CA ASN A 304 -16.80 6.09 10.20
C ASN A 304 -17.08 6.09 11.71
N ASN A 305 -16.24 5.43 12.52
CA ASN A 305 -16.39 5.25 13.96
C ASN A 305 -15.14 5.71 14.74
N PRO A 306 -14.66 6.96 14.53
CA PRO A 306 -13.34 7.38 15.04
C PRO A 306 -13.20 7.30 16.57
N SER A 307 -14.28 7.46 17.32
CA SER A 307 -14.26 7.36 18.78
C SER A 307 -13.98 5.95 19.31
N GLU A 308 -14.10 4.92 18.50
CA GLU A 308 -13.76 3.54 18.87
C GLU A 308 -12.26 3.24 18.70
N TYR A 309 -11.57 4.03 17.87
CA TYR A 309 -10.20 3.75 17.44
C TYR A 309 -9.19 4.82 17.86
N LEU A 310 -9.62 6.09 17.93
CA LEU A 310 -8.74 7.21 18.23
C LEU A 310 -8.85 7.60 19.71
N ASN A 311 -7.70 7.68 20.38
CA ASN A 311 -7.62 7.87 21.83
C ASN A 311 -7.62 9.34 22.29
N GLY A 312 -7.53 10.28 21.34
CA GLY A 312 -7.47 11.70 21.67
C GLY A 312 -8.82 12.31 22.04
N THR A 313 -8.79 13.54 22.55
CA THR A 313 -9.99 14.22 23.10
C THR A 313 -11.03 14.58 22.04
N ASN A 314 -10.62 14.82 20.80
CA ASN A 314 -11.50 15.20 19.68
C ASN A 314 -11.08 14.38 18.44
N PRO A 315 -11.56 13.13 18.32
CA PRO A 315 -11.23 12.28 17.18
C PRO A 315 -11.58 12.94 15.85
N THR A 316 -10.62 12.95 14.92
CA THR A 316 -10.80 13.50 13.57
C THR A 316 -10.21 12.59 12.50
N VAL A 317 -10.95 12.45 11.41
CA VAL A 317 -10.59 11.61 10.26
C VAL A 317 -10.40 12.44 8.99
N THR A 318 -10.71 13.74 9.05
CA THR A 318 -10.57 14.69 7.93
C THR A 318 -9.39 15.63 8.10
N GLY A 319 -8.81 15.68 9.30
CA GLY A 319 -7.57 16.37 9.61
C GLY A 319 -6.39 15.42 9.72
N TYR A 320 -5.21 15.95 9.90
CA TYR A 320 -3.97 15.21 10.06
C TYR A 320 -3.02 15.90 11.05
N VAL A 321 -2.01 15.17 11.54
CA VAL A 321 -1.12 15.64 12.62
C VAL A 321 -0.11 16.67 12.11
N ASN A 322 0.60 16.36 11.02
CA ASN A 322 1.80 17.09 10.58
C ASN A 322 1.53 17.93 9.35
N HIS A 323 1.39 19.22 9.54
CA HIS A 323 1.10 20.21 8.49
C HIS A 323 2.40 20.79 7.95
N CYS A 324 2.78 20.38 6.75
CA CYS A 324 3.91 20.96 6.02
C CYS A 324 3.41 21.86 4.86
N THR A 325 4.28 22.73 4.40
CA THR A 325 4.07 23.45 3.12
C THR A 325 4.17 22.46 1.94
N THR A 326 3.70 22.86 0.76
CA THR A 326 3.69 21.98 -0.44
C THR A 326 5.09 21.59 -0.95
N ASN A 327 6.15 22.28 -0.48
CA ASN A 327 7.53 21.89 -0.75
C ASN A 327 8.14 20.98 0.37
N GLY A 328 7.31 20.54 1.32
CA GLY A 328 7.75 19.63 2.40
C GLY A 328 8.54 20.28 3.51
N THR A 329 8.52 21.61 3.63
CA THR A 329 9.20 22.37 4.70
C THR A 329 8.21 23.02 5.65
N ASP A 330 8.71 23.71 6.67
CA ASP A 330 7.92 24.48 7.66
C ASP A 330 6.78 23.65 8.28
N CYS A 331 7.13 22.44 8.71
CA CYS A 331 6.17 21.51 9.25
C CYS A 331 5.76 21.88 10.69
N VAL A 332 4.46 21.84 10.96
CA VAL A 332 3.90 22.09 12.29
C VAL A 332 3.03 20.89 12.69
N ALA A 333 3.41 20.23 13.78
CA ALA A 333 2.65 19.08 14.29
C ALA A 333 1.59 19.51 15.32
N ALA A 334 0.44 18.87 15.29
CA ALA A 334 -0.59 19.00 16.30
C ALA A 334 -0.13 18.43 17.65
N SER A 335 -0.59 19.03 18.75
CA SER A 335 -0.19 18.64 20.11
C SER A 335 -0.85 17.34 20.62
N ASN A 336 -1.86 16.83 19.93
CA ASN A 336 -2.65 15.67 20.32
C ASN A 336 -2.73 14.64 19.20
N PRO A 337 -1.61 14.01 18.79
CA PRO A 337 -1.54 13.16 17.59
C PRO A 337 -2.51 11.97 17.63
N ASP A 338 -2.80 11.41 18.79
CA ASP A 338 -3.71 10.28 18.97
C ASP A 338 -5.20 10.61 18.67
N SER A 339 -5.53 11.90 18.41
CA SER A 339 -6.84 12.33 17.95
C SER A 339 -7.05 12.18 16.44
N TYR A 340 -5.99 11.95 15.69
CA TYR A 340 -6.03 11.97 14.22
C TYR A 340 -5.89 10.57 13.65
N MET A 341 -6.67 10.28 12.59
CA MET A 341 -6.50 9.06 11.80
C MET A 341 -5.26 9.13 10.89
N TRP A 342 -4.92 10.33 10.42
CA TRP A 342 -3.84 10.58 9.48
C TRP A 342 -2.69 11.33 10.16
N TYR A 343 -1.46 10.93 9.85
CA TYR A 343 -0.26 11.68 10.29
C TYR A 343 -0.04 12.91 9.42
N ASP A 344 -0.14 12.76 8.12
CA ASP A 344 0.02 13.80 7.11
C ASP A 344 -1.06 13.63 6.02
N PRO A 345 -0.99 14.32 4.86
CA PRO A 345 -2.01 14.15 3.83
C PRO A 345 -2.22 12.75 3.28
N LEU A 346 -1.28 11.82 3.49
CA LEU A 346 -1.29 10.47 2.91
C LEU A 346 -1.19 9.35 3.95
N HIS A 347 -0.31 9.50 4.93
CA HIS A 347 0.07 8.40 5.84
C HIS A 347 -0.89 8.27 7.03
N PRO A 348 -1.14 7.03 7.50
CA PRO A 348 -1.86 6.81 8.75
C PRO A 348 -1.10 7.42 9.92
N SER A 349 -1.77 7.70 11.02
CA SER A 349 -1.12 8.13 12.26
C SER A 349 -0.60 6.92 13.05
N GLU A 350 0.30 7.15 13.98
CA GLU A 350 0.78 6.12 14.90
C GLU A 350 -0.35 5.47 15.70
N GLN A 351 -1.45 6.20 16.01
CA GLN A 351 -2.62 5.60 16.64
C GLN A 351 -3.38 4.67 15.69
N THR A 352 -3.46 5.00 14.42
CA THR A 352 -4.02 4.13 13.39
C THR A 352 -3.17 2.86 13.25
N ASP A 353 -1.84 2.97 13.27
CA ASP A 353 -0.92 1.82 13.22
C ASP A 353 -1.06 0.88 14.40
N ARG A 354 -1.33 1.40 15.61
CA ARG A 354 -1.64 0.56 16.78
C ARG A 354 -2.89 -0.30 16.55
N ASN A 355 -3.91 0.25 15.88
CA ASN A 355 -5.13 -0.50 15.56
C ASN A 355 -4.90 -1.50 14.43
N ILE A 356 -4.15 -1.13 13.38
CA ILE A 356 -3.74 -2.05 12.31
C ILE A 356 -2.98 -3.24 12.90
N ALA A 357 -2.02 -3.00 13.79
CA ALA A 357 -1.23 -4.05 14.44
C ALA A 357 -2.10 -5.03 15.25
N ARG A 358 -3.09 -4.53 16.00
CA ARG A 358 -4.02 -5.39 16.73
C ARG A 358 -4.86 -6.25 15.78
N ALA A 359 -5.41 -5.63 14.73
CA ALA A 359 -6.18 -6.33 13.71
C ALA A 359 -5.31 -7.38 12.98
N PHE A 360 -4.06 -7.07 12.66
CA PHE A 360 -3.12 -8.02 12.06
C PHE A 360 -2.85 -9.22 12.96
N ILE A 361 -2.68 -8.99 14.27
CA ILE A 361 -2.50 -10.10 15.25
C ILE A 361 -3.74 -11.00 15.29
N ASP A 362 -4.95 -10.43 15.22
CA ASP A 362 -6.17 -11.22 15.12
C ASP A 362 -6.22 -12.02 13.81
N VAL A 363 -5.72 -11.45 12.71
CA VAL A 363 -5.60 -12.15 11.43
C VAL A 363 -4.65 -13.34 11.55
N VAL A 364 -3.46 -13.15 12.08
CA VAL A 364 -2.48 -14.24 12.19
C VAL A 364 -2.89 -15.31 13.23
N ASN A 365 -3.80 -14.97 14.13
CA ASN A 365 -4.43 -15.92 15.05
C ASN A 365 -5.64 -16.66 14.41
N GLY A 366 -6.02 -16.32 13.18
CA GLY A 366 -7.06 -17.03 12.43
C GLY A 366 -8.50 -16.73 12.84
N ASN A 367 -8.77 -15.61 13.53
CA ASN A 367 -10.09 -15.27 14.07
C ASN A 367 -10.53 -13.82 13.82
N SER A 368 -9.93 -13.14 12.85
CA SER A 368 -10.26 -11.75 12.52
C SER A 368 -11.53 -11.64 11.68
N LYS A 369 -12.39 -10.67 12.00
CA LYS A 369 -13.49 -10.24 11.13
C LYS A 369 -12.98 -9.52 9.85
N TRP A 370 -11.72 -9.08 9.88
CA TRP A 370 -11.06 -8.34 8.81
C TRP A 370 -10.22 -9.24 7.91
N ALA A 371 -10.49 -10.54 7.87
CA ALA A 371 -9.78 -11.42 6.95
C ALA A 371 -10.64 -12.57 6.45
N THR A 372 -10.38 -12.98 5.22
CA THR A 372 -10.88 -14.24 4.65
C THR A 372 -9.70 -15.18 4.47
N TYR A 373 -9.87 -16.44 4.90
CA TYR A 373 -8.81 -17.43 4.95
C TYR A 373 -8.98 -18.51 3.88
N TYR A 374 -7.89 -18.87 3.23
CA TYR A 374 -7.83 -19.89 2.18
C TYR A 374 -6.65 -20.84 2.46
N SER A 375 -6.84 -22.13 2.19
CA SER A 375 -5.78 -23.16 2.31
C SER A 375 -5.80 -24.07 1.10
N ALA A 376 -4.64 -24.27 0.48
CA ALA A 376 -4.44 -25.07 -0.71
C ALA A 376 -4.22 -26.56 -0.37
#